data_bf5478e52fac982ef084ce1b8f6390d7
#
_entry.id   bf5478e52fac982ef084ce1b8f6390d7
#
_cell.length_a   1.000
_cell.length_b   1.000
_cell.length_c   1.000
_cell.angle_alpha   90.00
_cell.angle_beta   90.00
_cell.angle_gamma   90.00
#
_symmetry.space_group_name_H-M   'P 1'
#
loop_
_entity.id
_entity.type
_entity.pdbx_description
1 polymer ?
#
loop_
_entity_poly.entity_id
_entity_poly.type
_entity_poly.pdbx_seq_one_letter_code
_entity_poly.pdbx_strand_id
1 'polypeptide(L)'
;MRCLAFVRFPAPAGLAGDKLRAVLEEGVPRYKGIPGLHRKYFLGNSSFGAGVYEWESRATAQAFYNEQWRERLRTVYGAVPQVEYFDVHAMVDNDSGTMRIEV
;
A
#
# COMPACT_ATOMS: atom_id res chain seq x y z
N MET A 1 5.16 -1.20 17.57
CA MET A 1 5.78 -0.31 16.57
C MET A 1 5.07 -0.51 15.23
N ARG A 2 4.61 0.57 14.65
CA ARG A 2 3.96 0.50 13.34
C ARG A 2 4.94 0.11 12.25
N CYS A 3 4.42 -0.51 11.21
CA CYS A 3 5.17 -0.96 10.06
C CYS A 3 4.63 -0.27 8.81
N LEU A 4 5.53 0.26 8.00
CA LEU A 4 5.16 0.78 6.70
C LEU A 4 5.59 -0.24 5.66
N ALA A 5 4.68 -0.63 4.78
CA ALA A 5 4.97 -1.52 3.67
C ALA A 5 4.91 -0.73 2.38
N PHE A 6 5.98 -0.83 1.59
CA PHE A 6 6.03 -0.25 0.26
C PHE A 6 5.87 -1.39 -0.75
N VAL A 7 4.79 -1.33 -1.52
CA VAL A 7 4.45 -2.37 -2.50
C VAL A 7 4.58 -1.79 -3.89
N ARG A 8 5.43 -2.39 -4.71
CA ARG A 8 5.77 -1.90 -6.03
C ARG A 8 5.36 -2.91 -7.09
N PHE A 9 4.72 -2.43 -8.16
CA PHE A 9 4.28 -3.29 -9.27
C PHE A 9 4.40 -2.52 -10.59
N PRO A 10 4.44 -3.24 -11.75
CA PRO A 10 4.46 -2.58 -13.05
C PRO A 10 3.19 -1.74 -13.24
N ALA A 11 3.33 -0.53 -13.72
CA ALA A 11 2.18 0.31 -14.04
C ALA A 11 1.54 -0.20 -15.33
N PRO A 12 0.22 -0.42 -15.36
CA PRO A 12 -0.47 -0.78 -16.59
C PRO A 12 -0.35 0.32 -17.62
N ALA A 13 -0.08 -0.05 -18.87
CA ALA A 13 0.02 0.90 -19.96
C ALA A 13 -1.31 1.62 -20.17
N GLY A 14 -1.25 2.93 -20.40
CA GLY A 14 -2.41 3.74 -20.72
C GLY A 14 -3.33 4.04 -19.53
N LEU A 15 -2.92 3.72 -18.31
CA LEU A 15 -3.71 3.97 -17.13
C LEU A 15 -3.47 5.39 -16.61
N ALA A 16 -4.33 6.31 -17.02
CA ALA A 16 -4.25 7.72 -16.64
C ALA A 16 -5.62 8.36 -16.76
N GLY A 17 -5.79 9.54 -16.19
CA GLY A 17 -7.02 10.33 -16.31
C GLY A 17 -8.26 9.57 -15.87
N ASP A 18 -9.28 9.55 -16.71
CA ASP A 18 -10.57 8.93 -16.37
C ASP A 18 -10.48 7.43 -16.17
N LYS A 19 -9.58 6.74 -16.89
CA LYS A 19 -9.37 5.31 -16.72
C LYS A 19 -8.77 5.00 -15.35
N LEU A 20 -7.80 5.78 -14.94
CA LEU A 20 -7.20 5.66 -13.61
C LEU A 20 -8.23 5.94 -12.54
N ARG A 21 -9.02 7.00 -12.71
CA ARG A 21 -10.07 7.36 -11.76
C ARG A 21 -11.06 6.21 -11.56
N ALA A 22 -11.52 5.59 -12.65
CA ALA A 22 -12.47 4.48 -12.57
C ALA A 22 -11.91 3.29 -11.81
N VAL A 23 -10.63 2.94 -12.06
CA VAL A 23 -9.95 1.86 -11.35
C VAL A 23 -9.85 2.16 -9.86
N LEU A 24 -9.53 3.40 -9.50
CA LEU A 24 -9.40 3.81 -8.11
C LEU A 24 -10.75 3.87 -7.40
N GLU A 25 -11.79 4.35 -8.05
CA GLU A 25 -13.14 4.39 -7.47
C GLU A 25 -13.63 2.99 -7.10
N GLU A 26 -13.24 1.98 -7.87
CA GLU A 26 -13.56 0.59 -7.56
C GLU A 26 -12.63 0.00 -6.52
N GLY A 27 -11.33 0.26 -6.61
CA GLY A 27 -10.31 -0.37 -5.78
C GLY A 27 -10.17 0.21 -4.39
N VAL A 28 -10.22 1.54 -4.25
CA VAL A 28 -9.97 2.22 -2.98
C VAL A 28 -10.90 1.75 -1.85
N PRO A 29 -12.24 1.64 -2.08
CA PRO A 29 -13.14 1.22 -0.99
C PRO A 29 -12.84 -0.18 -0.41
N ARG A 30 -12.15 -1.03 -1.17
CA ARG A 30 -11.81 -2.40 -0.71
C ARG A 30 -10.85 -2.40 0.47
N TYR A 31 -10.13 -1.31 0.67
CA TYR A 31 -9.15 -1.20 1.76
C TYR A 31 -9.72 -0.51 3.00
N LYS A 32 -10.94 -0.02 2.91
CA LYS A 32 -11.59 0.59 4.06
C LYS A 32 -11.96 -0.49 5.09
N GLY A 33 -11.59 -0.26 6.34
CA GLY A 33 -11.96 -1.16 7.43
C GLY A 33 -11.13 -2.43 7.57
N ILE A 34 -10.01 -2.55 6.84
CA ILE A 34 -9.11 -3.69 7.04
C ILE A 34 -8.48 -3.60 8.42
N PRO A 35 -8.61 -4.65 9.26
CA PRO A 35 -8.05 -4.62 10.61
C PRO A 35 -6.53 -4.42 10.58
N GLY A 36 -6.04 -3.50 11.40
CA GLY A 36 -4.62 -3.22 11.51
C GLY A 36 -4.05 -2.29 10.44
N LEU A 37 -4.82 -1.97 9.42
CA LEU A 37 -4.39 -1.01 8.38
C LEU A 37 -4.85 0.38 8.78
N HIS A 38 -3.91 1.27 9.08
CA HIS A 38 -4.22 2.65 9.48
C HIS A 38 -4.49 3.54 8.29
N ARG A 39 -3.70 3.41 7.23
CA ARG A 39 -3.90 4.16 5.99
C ARG A 39 -3.15 3.52 4.85
N LYS A 40 -3.61 3.80 3.64
CA LYS A 40 -2.96 3.37 2.42
C LYS A 40 -2.98 4.52 1.42
N TYR A 41 -1.85 4.72 0.74
CA TYR A 41 -1.75 5.65 -0.38
C TYR A 41 -1.56 4.86 -1.66
N PHE A 42 -2.32 5.23 -2.68
CA PHE A 42 -2.20 4.65 -4.02
C PHE A 42 -1.35 5.60 -4.83
N LEU A 43 -0.21 5.14 -5.30
CA LEU A 43 0.80 5.96 -5.93
C LEU A 43 1.08 5.49 -7.36
N GLY A 44 1.56 6.41 -8.17
CA GLY A 44 2.01 6.08 -9.51
C GLY A 44 2.89 7.17 -10.07
N ASN A 45 3.73 6.79 -11.01
CA ASN A 45 4.51 7.71 -11.82
C ASN A 45 4.63 7.13 -13.23
N SER A 46 5.50 7.70 -14.07
CA SER A 46 5.66 7.22 -15.44
C SER A 46 6.33 5.85 -15.55
N SER A 47 6.92 5.35 -14.47
CA SER A 47 7.71 4.12 -14.48
C SER A 47 7.00 2.94 -13.84
N PHE A 48 6.26 3.16 -12.72
CA PHE A 48 5.62 2.05 -12.01
C PHE A 48 4.47 2.56 -11.13
N GLY A 49 3.64 1.62 -10.69
CA GLY A 49 2.62 1.85 -9.68
C GLY A 49 3.12 1.37 -8.32
N ALA A 50 2.58 1.94 -7.26
CA ALA A 50 2.97 1.57 -5.91
C ALA A 50 1.84 1.81 -4.93
N GLY A 51 1.91 1.13 -3.79
CA GLY A 51 1.09 1.39 -2.63
C GLY A 51 1.99 1.58 -1.42
N VAL A 52 1.67 2.57 -0.61
CA VAL A 52 2.29 2.72 0.70
C VAL A 52 1.22 2.43 1.73
N TYR A 53 1.48 1.45 2.59
CA TYR A 53 0.53 0.98 3.61
C TYR A 53 1.13 1.23 4.98
N GLU A 54 0.36 1.82 5.86
CA GLU A 54 0.76 1.96 7.26
C GLU A 54 0.00 0.95 8.11
N TRP A 55 0.72 -0.04 8.64
CA TRP A 55 0.16 -1.14 9.42
C TRP A 55 0.44 -0.97 10.91
N GLU A 56 -0.43 -1.52 11.72
CA GLU A 56 -0.28 -1.57 13.16
C GLU A 56 1.04 -2.20 13.60
N SER A 57 1.48 -3.26 12.89
CA SER A 57 2.70 -3.99 13.19
C SER A 57 3.23 -4.69 11.96
N ARG A 58 4.49 -5.12 12.02
CA ARG A 58 5.09 -5.94 10.96
C ARG A 58 4.37 -7.27 10.82
N ALA A 59 3.98 -7.89 11.93
CA ALA A 59 3.26 -9.16 11.89
C ALA A 59 1.94 -9.04 11.14
N THR A 60 1.18 -7.98 11.39
CA THR A 60 -0.08 -7.72 10.69
C THR A 60 0.16 -7.49 9.19
N ALA A 61 1.19 -6.73 8.85
CA ALA A 61 1.57 -6.48 7.46
C ALA A 61 1.93 -7.79 6.74
N GLN A 62 2.78 -8.60 7.34
CA GLN A 62 3.23 -9.86 6.73
C GLN A 62 2.09 -10.85 6.56
N ALA A 63 1.14 -10.86 7.49
CA ALA A 63 -0.04 -11.72 7.38
C ALA A 63 -0.92 -11.32 6.21
N PHE A 64 -0.99 -10.04 5.88
CA PHE A 64 -1.77 -9.57 4.74
C PHE A 64 -1.14 -9.98 3.39
N TYR A 65 0.17 -9.82 3.25
CA TYR A 65 0.88 -10.14 2.01
C TYR A 65 1.30 -11.60 1.97
N ASN A 66 0.32 -12.48 2.14
CA ASN A 66 0.53 -13.92 2.17
C ASN A 66 0.64 -14.53 0.76
N GLU A 67 0.78 -15.85 0.70
CA GLU A 67 0.93 -16.57 -0.56
C GLU A 67 -0.29 -16.39 -1.48
N GLN A 68 -1.49 -16.40 -0.92
CA GLN A 68 -2.72 -16.21 -1.69
C GLN A 68 -2.76 -14.83 -2.34
N TRP A 69 -2.32 -13.81 -1.61
CA TRP A 69 -2.22 -12.45 -2.12
C TRP A 69 -1.23 -12.39 -3.29
N ARG A 70 -0.08 -13.02 -3.14
CA ARG A 70 0.97 -13.05 -4.18
C ARG A 70 0.48 -13.72 -5.45
N GLU A 71 -0.18 -14.87 -5.32
CA GLU A 71 -0.73 -15.59 -6.46
C GLU A 71 -1.81 -14.80 -7.19
N ARG A 72 -2.68 -14.14 -6.44
CA ARG A 72 -3.71 -13.29 -7.04
C ARG A 72 -3.09 -12.15 -7.84
N LEU A 73 -2.11 -11.48 -7.30
CA LEU A 73 -1.46 -10.36 -7.97
C LEU A 73 -0.60 -10.81 -9.14
N ARG A 74 0.01 -11.99 -9.05
CA ARG A 74 0.72 -12.58 -10.19
C ARG A 74 -0.24 -12.77 -11.37
N THR A 75 -1.42 -13.25 -11.11
CA THR A 75 -2.45 -13.46 -12.14
C THR A 75 -2.91 -12.14 -12.74
N VAL A 76 -3.11 -11.12 -11.92
CA VAL A 76 -3.60 -9.80 -12.38
C VAL A 76 -2.52 -9.02 -13.13
N TYR A 77 -1.29 -8.99 -12.64
CA TYR A 77 -0.23 -8.14 -13.17
C TYR A 77 0.84 -8.89 -13.96
N GLY A 78 0.80 -10.23 -13.99
CA GLY A 78 1.81 -11.04 -14.66
C GLY A 78 3.12 -11.18 -13.88
N ALA A 79 3.22 -10.58 -12.69
CA ALA A 79 4.41 -10.66 -11.85
C ALA A 79 4.01 -10.46 -10.40
N VAL A 80 4.82 -11.03 -9.50
CA VAL A 80 4.62 -10.84 -8.05
C VAL A 80 5.15 -9.45 -7.68
N PRO A 81 4.34 -8.60 -7.02
CA PRO A 81 4.83 -7.31 -6.55
C PRO A 81 5.96 -7.45 -5.55
N GLN A 82 6.84 -6.47 -5.54
CA GLN A 82 7.90 -6.38 -4.55
C GLN A 82 7.35 -5.68 -3.31
N VAL A 83 7.59 -6.26 -2.14
CA VAL A 83 7.14 -5.69 -0.86
C VAL A 83 8.37 -5.42 0.00
N GLU A 84 8.52 -4.18 0.44
CA GLU A 84 9.55 -3.80 1.39
C GLU A 84 8.89 -3.36 2.69
N TYR A 85 9.45 -3.77 3.81
CA TYR A 85 8.92 -3.46 5.14
C TYR A 85 9.86 -2.52 5.86
N PHE A 86 9.29 -1.52 6.53
CA PHE A 86 10.05 -0.55 7.32
C PHE A 86 9.41 -0.39 8.68
N ASP A 87 10.21 -0.35 9.72
CA ASP A 87 9.73 0.05 11.04
C ASP A 87 9.54 1.57 11.05
N VAL A 88 8.40 2.02 11.54
CA VAL A 88 8.13 3.45 11.65
C VAL A 88 8.73 3.95 12.96
N HIS A 89 9.90 4.58 12.88
CA HIS A 89 10.59 5.07 14.08
C HIS A 89 9.99 6.37 14.60
N ALA A 90 9.46 7.20 13.73
CA ALA A 90 8.85 8.47 14.12
C ALA A 90 7.87 8.94 13.04
N MET A 91 6.93 9.76 13.44
CA MET A 91 5.97 10.35 12.53
C MET A 91 5.66 11.78 12.98
N VAL A 92 5.59 12.70 12.04
CA VAL A 92 5.04 14.02 12.25
C VAL A 92 3.93 14.25 11.24
N ASP A 93 2.76 14.64 11.72
CA ASP A 93 1.61 14.92 10.88
C ASP A 93 1.21 16.38 11.11
N ASN A 94 1.50 17.22 10.14
CA ASN A 94 1.22 18.65 10.26
C ASN A 94 -0.25 18.99 10.06
N ASP A 95 -1.03 18.09 9.45
CA ASP A 95 -2.46 18.31 9.32
C ASP A 95 -3.18 18.19 10.66
N SER A 96 -2.80 17.19 11.45
CA SER A 96 -3.38 16.99 12.78
C SER A 96 -2.57 17.61 13.90
N GLY A 97 -1.32 18.03 13.61
CA GLY A 97 -0.40 18.52 14.62
C GLY A 97 0.15 17.45 15.55
N THR A 98 0.12 16.20 15.11
CA THR A 98 0.51 15.06 15.94
C THR A 98 1.95 14.64 15.63
N MET A 99 2.68 14.26 16.69
CA MET A 99 4.02 13.69 16.56
C MET A 99 4.12 12.45 17.42
N ARG A 100 4.89 11.46 16.94
CA ARG A 100 5.18 10.24 17.71
C ARG A 100 6.61 9.81 17.44
N ILE A 101 7.26 9.33 18.51
CA ILE A 101 8.57 8.69 18.43
C ILE A 101 8.43 7.31 19.08
N GLU A 102 8.78 6.26 18.36
CA GLU A 102 8.53 4.88 18.78
C GLU A 102 9.81 4.03 18.82
N VAL A 103 10.96 4.66 18.89
CA VAL A 103 12.23 3.95 18.99
C VAL A 103 12.50 3.51 20.42
#